data_b6a912c26f8d79d540bdd6f3ed720373
#
_entry.id   b6a912c26f8d79d540bdd6f3ed720373
#
_cell.length_a   1.000
_cell.length_b   1.000
_cell.length_c   1.000
_cell.angle_alpha   90.00
_cell.angle_beta   90.00
_cell.angle_gamma   90.00
#
_symmetry.space_group_name_H-M   'P 1'
#
loop_
_entity.id
_entity.type
_entity.pdbx_description
1 polymer ?
#
loop_
_entity_poly.entity_id
_entity_poly.type
_entity_poly.pdbx_seq_one_letter_code
_entity_poly.pdbx_strand_id
1 'polypeptide(L)'
;RGVVKGIGGYGNCIGVPTIAGQTTFDESYNGNILVNAMTLGLVNKNKIFYSKAAGLDKPVIYVGSKTGRDGIHGASMASATFDDKIEEKKPTVQVGDPFTEKLLLEACLELMADNSIIAIQDMGAAGLTSSSVEMASKGNLGIELNLSEVPCREEKMTPYELSLIHIWRCRRRD
;
A
#
# COMPACT_ATOMS: atom_id res chain seq x y z
N ARG A 1 21.51 4.98 8.15
CA ARG A 1 20.98 5.35 9.47
C ARG A 1 19.51 5.80 9.41
N GLY A 2 19.13 6.67 8.46
CA GLY A 2 17.75 7.16 8.29
C GLY A 2 16.75 6.05 8.05
N VAL A 3 17.05 5.11 7.16
CA VAL A 3 16.19 3.95 6.84
C VAL A 3 15.90 3.09 8.07
N VAL A 4 16.94 2.72 8.82
CA VAL A 4 16.77 1.92 10.05
C VAL A 4 15.89 2.64 11.07
N LYS A 5 16.09 3.96 11.23
CA LYS A 5 15.26 4.79 12.09
C LYS A 5 13.81 4.86 11.60
N GLY A 6 13.61 4.95 10.28
CA GLY A 6 12.29 4.97 9.66
C GLY A 6 11.52 3.67 9.90
N ILE A 7 12.15 2.52 9.62
CA ILE A 7 11.54 1.21 9.82
C ILE A 7 11.17 0.99 11.30
N GLY A 8 12.13 1.23 12.21
CA GLY A 8 11.90 1.02 13.64
C GLY A 8 10.87 1.99 14.22
N GLY A 9 10.89 3.27 13.81
CA GLY A 9 9.93 4.27 14.23
C GLY A 9 8.51 3.98 13.75
N TYR A 10 8.36 3.57 12.50
CA TYR A 10 7.07 3.18 11.93
C TYR A 10 6.48 1.97 12.62
N GLY A 11 7.27 0.88 12.74
CA GLY A 11 6.85 -0.32 13.46
C GLY A 11 6.43 -0.03 14.90
N ASN A 12 7.18 0.81 15.60
CA ASN A 12 6.84 1.22 16.96
C ASN A 12 5.49 1.97 17.03
N CYS A 13 5.20 2.86 16.08
CA CYS A 13 3.95 3.59 16.03
C CYS A 13 2.73 2.68 15.78
N ILE A 14 2.86 1.69 14.92
CA ILE A 14 1.78 0.72 14.67
C ILE A 14 1.69 -0.38 15.73
N GLY A 15 2.62 -0.40 16.68
CA GLY A 15 2.65 -1.37 17.78
C GLY A 15 3.26 -2.73 17.40
N VAL A 16 4.03 -2.79 16.32
CA VAL A 16 4.75 -4.00 15.87
C VAL A 16 6.24 -3.85 16.18
N PRO A 17 6.81 -4.69 17.05
CA PRO A 17 8.22 -4.56 17.44
C PRO A 17 9.15 -4.92 16.29
N THR A 18 10.18 -4.12 16.08
CA THR A 18 11.28 -4.44 15.17
C THR A 18 12.28 -5.34 15.90
N ILE A 19 12.24 -6.62 15.62
CA ILE A 19 12.99 -7.64 16.37
C ILE A 19 14.34 -7.99 15.77
N ALA A 20 14.55 -7.75 14.49
CA ALA A 20 15.79 -8.05 13.78
C ALA A 20 16.00 -7.16 12.58
N GLY A 21 17.21 -7.12 12.06
CA GLY A 21 17.58 -6.45 10.84
C GLY A 21 19.03 -6.74 10.47
N GLN A 22 19.34 -6.61 9.20
CA GLN A 22 20.68 -6.73 8.66
C GLN A 22 20.96 -5.59 7.71
N THR A 23 22.16 -5.04 7.76
CA THR A 23 22.62 -4.02 6.82
C THR A 23 23.88 -4.53 6.12
N THR A 24 23.85 -4.56 4.80
CA THR A 24 24.99 -4.94 3.96
C THR A 24 25.39 -3.75 3.12
N PHE A 25 26.67 -3.55 2.91
CA PHE A 25 27.22 -2.46 2.12
C PHE A 25 27.88 -3.02 0.86
N ASP A 26 27.58 -2.43 -0.27
CA ASP A 26 28.19 -2.74 -1.56
C ASP A 26 28.18 -1.48 -2.41
N GLU A 27 29.24 -1.25 -3.19
CA GLU A 27 29.40 -0.04 -4.00
C GLU A 27 28.33 0.12 -5.07
N SER A 28 27.75 -0.98 -5.56
CA SER A 28 26.69 -0.96 -6.56
C SER A 28 25.40 -0.30 -6.08
N TYR A 29 25.24 -0.15 -4.76
CA TYR A 29 24.07 0.54 -4.15
C TYR A 29 24.34 2.01 -3.82
N ASN A 30 25.49 2.56 -4.22
CA ASN A 30 25.73 3.99 -4.10
C ASN A 30 24.75 4.72 -5.05
N GLY A 31 24.01 5.68 -4.49
CA GLY A 31 22.99 6.45 -5.24
C GLY A 31 21.57 5.91 -5.15
N ASN A 32 21.35 4.60 -4.99
CA ASN A 32 20.03 4.06 -4.69
C ASN A 32 20.12 2.78 -3.87
N ILE A 33 19.71 2.84 -2.63
CA ILE A 33 19.74 1.70 -1.71
C ILE A 33 18.53 0.80 -1.88
N LEU A 34 18.73 -0.51 -1.72
CA LEU A 34 17.67 -1.47 -1.66
C LEU A 34 17.21 -1.67 -0.20
N VAL A 35 15.92 -1.59 0.04
CA VAL A 35 15.31 -1.80 1.35
C VAL A 35 14.24 -2.88 1.26
N ASN A 36 14.37 -3.90 2.12
CA ASN A 36 13.36 -4.93 2.30
C ASN A 36 12.86 -4.89 3.73
N ALA A 37 11.56 -4.90 3.91
CA ALA A 37 10.93 -5.06 5.21
C ALA A 37 10.06 -6.32 5.20
N MET A 38 10.14 -7.11 6.26
CA MET A 38 9.35 -8.31 6.44
C MET A 38 8.54 -8.20 7.72
N THR A 39 7.24 -8.44 7.62
CA THR A 39 6.33 -8.48 8.75
C THR A 39 5.83 -9.91 8.93
N LEU A 40 5.88 -10.40 10.16
CA LEU A 40 5.40 -11.74 10.51
C LEU A 40 4.20 -11.63 11.44
N GLY A 41 3.19 -12.45 11.20
CA GLY A 41 2.01 -12.58 12.04
C GLY A 41 1.64 -14.03 12.23
N LEU A 42 0.87 -14.29 13.27
CA LEU A 42 0.28 -15.60 13.52
C LEU A 42 -1.20 -15.56 13.24
N VAL A 43 -1.70 -16.53 12.50
CA VAL A 43 -3.10 -16.67 12.17
C VAL A 43 -3.57 -18.10 12.32
N ASN A 44 -4.79 -18.28 12.79
CA ASN A 44 -5.40 -19.61 12.81
C ASN A 44 -5.73 -20.02 11.36
N LYS A 45 -5.32 -21.24 10.96
CA LYS A 45 -5.54 -21.76 9.60
C LYS A 45 -6.97 -21.61 9.10
N ASN A 46 -7.95 -21.70 9.97
CA ASN A 46 -9.37 -21.59 9.63
C ASN A 46 -9.90 -20.15 9.59
N LYS A 47 -9.04 -19.16 9.87
CA LYS A 47 -9.37 -17.73 9.91
C LYS A 47 -8.55 -16.91 8.90
N ILE A 48 -8.05 -17.55 7.87
CA ILE A 48 -7.33 -16.86 6.80
C ILE A 48 -8.34 -16.23 5.87
N PHE A 49 -8.26 -14.90 5.69
CA PHE A 49 -9.00 -14.17 4.69
C PHE A 49 -8.21 -14.08 3.38
N TYR A 50 -8.90 -14.28 2.28
CA TYR A 50 -8.32 -14.21 0.95
C TYR A 50 -8.80 -12.96 0.23
N SER A 51 -7.97 -12.43 -0.64
CA SER A 51 -8.30 -11.31 -1.52
C SER A 51 -9.10 -11.76 -2.75
N LYS A 52 -10.15 -12.52 -2.54
CA LYS A 52 -10.98 -13.10 -3.60
C LYS A 52 -12.40 -12.60 -3.46
N ALA A 53 -12.83 -11.73 -4.39
CA ALA A 53 -14.20 -11.25 -4.41
C ALA A 53 -15.20 -12.40 -4.62
N ALA A 54 -16.34 -12.33 -3.97
CA ALA A 54 -17.42 -13.29 -4.10
C ALA A 54 -18.79 -12.62 -3.92
N GLY A 55 -19.80 -13.11 -4.63
CA GLY A 55 -21.15 -12.55 -4.63
C GLY A 55 -21.31 -11.42 -5.64
N LEU A 56 -22.40 -11.48 -6.42
CA LEU A 56 -22.77 -10.40 -7.33
C LEU A 56 -23.39 -9.23 -6.55
N ASP A 57 -23.22 -8.03 -7.07
CA ASP A 57 -23.80 -6.78 -6.56
C ASP A 57 -23.48 -6.49 -5.09
N LYS A 58 -22.36 -7.04 -4.59
CA LYS A 58 -21.85 -6.73 -3.26
C LYS A 58 -21.07 -5.43 -3.27
N PRO A 59 -21.25 -4.58 -2.25
CA PRO A 59 -20.52 -3.32 -2.16
C PRO A 59 -19.01 -3.56 -1.99
N VAL A 60 -18.22 -2.72 -2.66
CA VAL A 60 -16.78 -2.59 -2.45
C VAL A 60 -16.56 -1.36 -1.59
N ILE A 61 -15.89 -1.53 -0.47
CA ILE A 61 -15.66 -0.46 0.50
C ILE A 61 -14.18 -0.11 0.50
N TYR A 62 -13.87 1.15 0.26
CA TYR A 62 -12.54 1.72 0.43
C TYR A 62 -12.37 2.16 1.89
N VAL A 63 -11.34 1.66 2.56
CA VAL A 63 -11.05 1.96 3.96
C VAL A 63 -9.60 2.38 4.11
N GLY A 64 -9.35 3.46 4.86
CA GLY A 64 -8.00 3.94 5.13
C GLY A 64 -7.89 5.46 5.10
N SER A 65 -6.65 5.95 5.03
CA SER A 65 -6.38 7.37 4.90
C SER A 65 -6.89 7.95 3.59
N LYS A 66 -7.23 9.23 3.62
CA LYS A 66 -7.57 9.97 2.39
C LYS A 66 -6.37 9.98 1.46
N THR A 67 -6.61 9.71 0.18
CA THR A 67 -5.57 9.76 -0.83
C THR A 67 -5.23 11.20 -1.24
N GLY A 68 -4.00 11.45 -1.64
CA GLY A 68 -3.51 12.74 -2.08
C GLY A 68 -2.61 12.62 -3.31
N ARG A 69 -2.13 13.74 -3.85
CA ARG A 69 -1.20 13.76 -5.01
C ARG A 69 0.21 13.31 -4.66
N ASP A 70 0.55 13.25 -3.37
CA ASP A 70 1.80 12.65 -2.92
C ASP A 70 1.84 11.17 -3.31
N GLY A 71 3.00 10.72 -3.73
CA GLY A 71 3.16 9.34 -4.22
C GLY A 71 2.82 9.13 -5.70
N ILE A 72 2.32 10.14 -6.42
CA ILE A 72 2.26 10.08 -7.89
C ILE A 72 3.68 9.83 -8.42
N HIS A 73 3.86 8.77 -9.21
CA HIS A 73 5.16 8.29 -9.68
C HIS A 73 6.14 7.85 -8.57
N GLY A 74 5.69 7.65 -7.33
CA GLY A 74 6.55 7.22 -6.22
C GLY A 74 7.28 5.91 -6.49
N ALA A 75 6.62 4.93 -7.08
CA ALA A 75 7.26 3.67 -7.46
C ALA A 75 8.31 3.84 -8.57
N SER A 76 8.08 4.75 -9.53
CA SER A 76 9.06 5.11 -10.57
C SER A 76 10.30 5.73 -9.96
N MET A 77 10.10 6.63 -9.00
CA MET A 77 11.19 7.28 -8.27
C MET A 77 12.04 6.26 -7.51
N ALA A 78 11.41 5.26 -6.88
CA ALA A 78 12.12 4.21 -6.15
C ALA A 78 13.07 3.38 -7.03
N SER A 79 12.81 3.32 -8.35
CA SER A 79 13.65 2.64 -9.34
C SER A 79 14.64 3.55 -10.05
N ALA A 80 14.66 4.84 -9.74
CA ALA A 80 15.55 5.82 -10.34
C ALA A 80 16.84 5.98 -9.51
N THR A 81 17.92 6.41 -10.17
CA THR A 81 19.12 6.86 -9.45
C THR A 81 18.85 8.22 -8.81
N PHE A 82 19.21 8.37 -7.55
CA PHE A 82 19.12 9.65 -6.85
C PHE A 82 20.28 10.53 -7.25
N ASP A 83 19.97 11.69 -7.78
CA ASP A 83 20.89 12.76 -8.18
C ASP A 83 20.67 14.02 -7.34
N ASP A 84 21.43 15.07 -7.63
CA ASP A 84 21.37 16.35 -6.92
C ASP A 84 20.00 17.06 -7.03
N LYS A 85 19.11 16.57 -7.92
CA LYS A 85 17.75 17.10 -8.10
C LYS A 85 16.71 16.39 -7.24
N ILE A 86 17.12 15.68 -6.20
CA ILE A 86 16.23 14.94 -5.30
C ILE A 86 15.18 15.85 -4.63
N GLU A 87 15.54 17.11 -4.39
CA GLU A 87 14.63 18.11 -3.80
C GLU A 87 13.39 18.36 -4.70
N GLU A 88 13.56 18.38 -6.01
CA GLU A 88 12.48 18.54 -6.97
C GLU A 88 11.54 17.33 -7.02
N LYS A 89 12.04 16.15 -6.60
CA LYS A 89 11.29 14.90 -6.58
C LYS A 89 10.58 14.63 -5.25
N LYS A 90 10.76 15.45 -4.24
CA LYS A 90 10.11 15.30 -2.92
C LYS A 90 8.59 15.15 -2.97
N PRO A 91 7.85 15.86 -3.84
CA PRO A 91 6.40 15.68 -3.94
C PRO A 91 5.95 14.28 -4.34
N THR A 92 6.84 13.46 -4.93
CA THR A 92 6.54 12.08 -5.31
C THR A 92 6.67 11.09 -4.15
N VAL A 93 7.25 11.53 -3.01
CA VAL A 93 7.37 10.71 -1.81
C VAL A 93 6.02 10.62 -1.10
N GLN A 94 5.53 9.42 -0.92
CA GLN A 94 4.29 9.20 -0.19
C GLN A 94 4.46 9.53 1.29
N VAL A 95 3.50 10.27 1.84
CA VAL A 95 3.45 10.56 3.29
C VAL A 95 2.95 9.33 4.03
N GLY A 96 3.76 8.80 4.92
CA GLY A 96 3.37 7.72 5.81
C GLY A 96 2.60 8.25 7.03
N ASP A 97 1.50 7.59 7.36
CA ASP A 97 0.72 7.86 8.58
C ASP A 97 0.54 6.57 9.40
N PRO A 98 1.56 6.22 10.21
CA PRO A 98 1.53 4.99 10.99
C PRO A 98 0.45 4.97 12.07
N PHE A 99 -0.03 6.13 12.52
CA PHE A 99 -1.12 6.18 13.49
C PHE A 99 -2.45 5.76 12.86
N THR A 100 -2.80 6.33 11.70
CA THR A 100 -4.00 5.93 10.97
C THR A 100 -3.91 4.46 10.52
N GLU A 101 -2.73 4.00 10.12
CA GLU A 101 -2.52 2.59 9.77
C GLU A 101 -2.74 1.66 10.96
N LYS A 102 -2.32 2.05 12.16
CA LYS A 102 -2.62 1.28 13.37
C LYS A 102 -4.13 1.14 13.60
N LEU A 103 -4.87 2.23 13.50
CA LEU A 103 -6.33 2.21 13.65
C LEU A 103 -7.00 1.33 12.59
N LEU A 104 -6.52 1.42 11.34
CA LEU A 104 -7.00 0.60 10.24
C LEU A 104 -6.74 -0.89 10.47
N LEU A 105 -5.53 -1.23 10.93
CA LEU A 105 -5.14 -2.60 11.24
C LEU A 105 -6.06 -3.21 12.30
N GLU A 106 -6.29 -2.51 13.39
CA GLU A 106 -7.15 -2.97 14.49
C GLU A 106 -8.61 -3.12 14.02
N ALA A 107 -9.15 -2.14 13.31
CA ALA A 107 -10.50 -2.21 12.75
C ALA A 107 -10.67 -3.37 11.76
N CYS A 108 -9.70 -3.60 10.88
CA CYS A 108 -9.72 -4.74 9.97
C CYS A 108 -9.69 -6.08 10.69
N LEU A 109 -8.91 -6.21 11.76
CA LEU A 109 -8.87 -7.43 12.56
C LEU A 109 -10.22 -7.71 13.25
N GLU A 110 -10.88 -6.68 13.76
CA GLU A 110 -12.23 -6.80 14.33
C GLU A 110 -13.26 -7.23 13.26
N LEU A 111 -13.28 -6.58 12.12
CA LEU A 111 -14.16 -6.93 11.00
C LEU A 111 -13.96 -8.37 10.52
N MET A 112 -12.72 -8.83 10.44
CA MET A 112 -12.40 -10.20 10.07
C MET A 112 -12.85 -11.21 11.15
N ALA A 113 -12.85 -10.83 12.42
CA ALA A 113 -13.29 -11.69 13.51
C ALA A 113 -14.80 -11.92 13.48
N ASP A 114 -15.56 -10.91 13.04
CA ASP A 114 -17.04 -10.92 13.01
C ASP A 114 -17.63 -11.52 11.71
N ASN A 115 -16.82 -11.93 10.76
CA ASN A 115 -17.26 -12.39 9.43
C ASN A 115 -18.14 -11.37 8.67
N SER A 116 -18.01 -10.10 8.96
CA SER A 116 -18.77 -9.02 8.32
C SER A 116 -18.32 -8.75 6.89
N ILE A 117 -17.14 -9.22 6.51
CA ILE A 117 -16.53 -9.03 5.19
C ILE A 117 -16.31 -10.35 4.49
N ILE A 118 -16.39 -10.33 3.17
CA ILE A 118 -16.19 -11.52 2.32
C ILE A 118 -14.72 -11.67 1.94
N ALA A 119 -14.08 -10.57 1.59
CA ALA A 119 -12.70 -10.51 1.12
C ALA A 119 -12.07 -9.19 1.52
N ILE A 120 -10.75 -9.16 1.63
CA ILE A 120 -9.98 -7.95 1.89
C ILE A 120 -8.70 -7.97 1.05
N GLN A 121 -8.31 -6.81 0.54
CA GLN A 121 -7.10 -6.61 -0.22
C GLN A 121 -6.45 -5.30 0.19
N ASP A 122 -5.17 -5.33 0.46
CA ASP A 122 -4.39 -4.12 0.65
C ASP A 122 -4.16 -3.40 -0.68
N MET A 123 -3.96 -2.09 -0.61
CA MET A 123 -3.58 -1.28 -1.75
C MET A 123 -2.06 -1.13 -1.78
N GLY A 124 -1.42 -1.95 -2.60
CA GLY A 124 0.03 -1.88 -2.83
C GLY A 124 0.42 -0.73 -3.76
N ALA A 125 1.59 -0.82 -4.39
CA ALA A 125 2.18 0.24 -5.21
C ALA A 125 1.32 0.73 -6.39
N ALA A 126 0.44 -0.11 -6.92
CA ALA A 126 -0.53 0.28 -7.95
C ALA A 126 -1.92 0.63 -7.39
N GLY A 127 -2.03 0.78 -6.08
CA GLY A 127 -3.17 1.30 -5.34
C GLY A 127 -4.51 0.68 -5.68
N LEU A 128 -5.53 1.52 -5.77
CA LEU A 128 -6.90 1.10 -6.02
C LEU A 128 -7.06 0.35 -7.35
N THR A 129 -6.33 0.73 -8.38
CA THR A 129 -6.41 0.08 -9.69
C THR A 129 -5.98 -1.38 -9.62
N SER A 130 -4.85 -1.69 -8.96
CA SER A 130 -4.41 -3.08 -8.85
C SER A 130 -5.23 -3.88 -7.86
N SER A 131 -5.50 -3.34 -6.68
CA SER A 131 -6.22 -4.05 -5.63
C SER A 131 -7.64 -4.46 -6.07
N SER A 132 -8.36 -3.55 -6.70
CA SER A 132 -9.73 -3.83 -7.18
C SER A 132 -9.75 -4.87 -8.30
N VAL A 133 -8.87 -4.71 -9.30
CA VAL A 133 -8.77 -5.65 -10.42
C VAL A 133 -8.29 -7.03 -9.96
N GLU A 134 -7.34 -7.09 -9.04
CA GLU A 134 -6.88 -8.36 -8.48
C GLU A 134 -7.97 -9.11 -7.72
N MET A 135 -8.74 -8.41 -6.88
CA MET A 135 -9.86 -9.02 -6.16
C MET A 135 -10.92 -9.57 -7.13
N ALA A 136 -11.29 -8.77 -8.13
CA ALA A 136 -12.25 -9.16 -9.15
C ALA A 136 -11.75 -10.37 -9.97
N SER A 137 -10.51 -10.31 -10.44
CA SER A 137 -9.88 -11.37 -11.22
C SER A 137 -9.81 -12.69 -10.45
N LYS A 138 -9.36 -12.66 -9.20
CA LYS A 138 -9.32 -13.85 -8.32
C LYS A 138 -10.72 -14.42 -8.08
N GLY A 139 -11.74 -13.57 -8.07
CA GLY A 139 -13.15 -13.95 -7.93
C GLY A 139 -13.82 -14.40 -9.21
N ASN A 140 -13.19 -14.20 -10.36
CA ASN A 140 -13.80 -14.35 -11.69
C ASN A 140 -15.07 -13.48 -11.84
N LEU A 141 -14.98 -12.23 -11.37
CA LEU A 141 -16.05 -11.24 -11.37
C LEU A 141 -15.59 -9.96 -12.05
N GLY A 142 -16.54 -9.14 -12.47
CA GLY A 142 -16.30 -7.73 -12.80
C GLY A 142 -16.31 -6.87 -11.55
N ILE A 143 -15.84 -5.62 -11.69
CA ILE A 143 -15.92 -4.61 -10.63
C ILE A 143 -16.30 -3.28 -11.27
N GLU A 144 -17.18 -2.54 -10.62
CA GLU A 144 -17.53 -1.17 -10.97
C GLU A 144 -17.10 -0.26 -9.84
N LEU A 145 -16.39 0.81 -10.17
CA LEU A 145 -15.87 1.78 -9.22
C LEU A 145 -16.38 3.17 -9.55
N ASN A 146 -17.01 3.82 -8.60
CA ASN A 146 -17.30 5.25 -8.68
C ASN A 146 -16.11 6.03 -8.08
N LEU A 147 -15.19 6.47 -8.93
CA LEU A 147 -13.99 7.16 -8.50
C LEU A 147 -14.26 8.55 -7.90
N SER A 148 -15.45 9.12 -8.12
CA SER A 148 -15.83 10.40 -7.50
C SER A 148 -16.10 10.28 -5.99
N GLU A 149 -16.35 9.07 -5.51
CA GLU A 149 -16.59 8.78 -4.09
C GLU A 149 -15.32 8.46 -3.31
N VAL A 150 -14.17 8.37 -3.97
CA VAL A 150 -12.90 8.09 -3.30
C VAL A 150 -12.50 9.29 -2.42
N PRO A 151 -12.28 9.07 -1.11
CA PRO A 151 -11.90 10.16 -0.21
C PRO A 151 -10.53 10.74 -0.55
N CYS A 152 -10.49 12.01 -0.93
CA CYS A 152 -9.27 12.71 -1.29
C CYS A 152 -8.90 13.75 -0.23
N ARG A 153 -7.59 14.00 -0.05
CA ARG A 153 -7.08 15.08 0.80
C ARG A 153 -7.14 16.43 0.09
N GLU A 154 -6.91 16.42 -1.20
CA GLU A 154 -6.89 17.63 -2.00
C GLU A 154 -8.19 17.75 -2.80
N GLU A 155 -8.65 18.98 -2.95
CA GLU A 155 -9.81 19.27 -3.75
C GLU A 155 -9.53 19.08 -5.26
N LYS A 156 -10.58 18.74 -5.99
CA LYS A 156 -10.56 18.63 -7.47
C LYS A 156 -9.57 17.60 -8.02
N MET A 157 -9.30 16.54 -7.27
CA MET A 157 -8.59 15.41 -7.82
C MET A 157 -9.44 14.73 -8.89
N THR A 158 -8.82 14.45 -10.02
CA THR A 158 -9.47 13.80 -11.15
C THR A 158 -9.33 12.27 -11.07
N PRO A 159 -10.22 11.50 -11.71
CA PRO A 159 -10.06 10.04 -11.83
C PRO A 159 -8.72 9.63 -12.45
N TYR A 160 -8.18 10.44 -13.35
CA TYR A 160 -6.86 10.18 -13.94
C TYR A 160 -5.74 10.29 -12.90
N GLU A 161 -5.75 11.31 -12.05
CA GLU A 161 -4.78 11.45 -10.97
C GLU A 161 -4.88 10.27 -10.00
N LEU A 162 -6.09 9.86 -9.64
CA LEU A 162 -6.30 8.69 -8.79
C LEU A 162 -5.73 7.41 -9.41
N SER A 163 -5.81 7.26 -10.72
CA SER A 163 -5.21 6.14 -11.43
C SER A 163 -3.68 6.23 -11.52
N LEU A 164 -3.13 7.45 -11.61
CA LEU A 164 -1.69 7.70 -11.72
C LEU A 164 -0.93 7.58 -10.41
N ILE A 165 -1.59 7.80 -9.27
CA ILE A 165 -0.96 7.67 -7.96
C ILE A 165 -0.35 6.27 -7.79
N HIS A 166 -0.84 5.31 -8.56
CA HIS A 166 -0.50 3.91 -8.38
C HIS A 166 -0.32 3.13 -9.69
N ILE A 167 -0.02 3.78 -10.81
CA ILE A 167 0.27 3.05 -12.04
C ILE A 167 1.73 2.58 -12.03
N TRP A 168 1.97 1.39 -11.51
CA TRP A 168 3.19 0.65 -11.83
C TRP A 168 2.90 -0.82 -12.14
N ARG A 169 3.22 -1.19 -13.38
CA ARG A 169 3.33 -2.57 -13.79
C ARG A 169 4.48 -3.22 -13.05
N CYS A 170 4.20 -4.11 -12.15
CA CYS A 170 5.14 -5.17 -11.84
C CYS A 170 5.29 -6.01 -13.13
N ARG A 171 6.31 -5.76 -13.94
CA ARG A 171 6.70 -6.72 -14.97
C ARG A 171 7.27 -7.93 -14.24
N ARG A 172 6.49 -9.00 -14.12
CA ARG A 172 7.09 -10.32 -14.06
C ARG A 172 7.89 -10.47 -15.35
N ARG A 173 9.17 -10.61 -15.22
CA ARG A 173 9.97 -11.31 -16.23
C ARG A 173 9.67 -12.79 -16.00
N ASP A 174 9.11 -13.41 -17.02
CA ASP A 174 9.10 -14.86 -17.15
C ASP A 174 10.52 -15.36 -17.25
#